data_055a667b77362e50cedf999e8075434f
#
_entry.id   055a667b77362e50cedf999e8075434f
#
_cell.length_a   1.000
_cell.length_b   1.000
_cell.length_c   1.000
_cell.angle_alpha   90.00
_cell.angle_beta   90.00
_cell.angle_gamma   90.00
#
_symmetry.space_group_name_H-M   'P 1'
#
loop_
_entity.id
_entity.type
_entity.pdbx_description
1 polymer ?
#
loop_
_entity_poly.entity_id
_entity_poly.type
_entity_poly.pdbx_seq_one_letter_code
_entity_poly.pdbx_strand_id
1 'polypeptide(L)'
;PFLKTGGLADVVGTLPKLFDKNEYDCRVILPNYRCIPDKFRNNFKYVHHFYMDMGQRFSSVHVGIMEYEYDGITFYFVDNLFYFGGDKPYADTRYDIEKFIYFSKSVLAILPVVGFRPDIIHCHDWQAGLVPVYLHTIYKDNPFYYGTKTIFTIHNLRFQGVWDIDTIKALSGLPDYVFTPDKLEFNKDANMLKGGLVYSDFITTVSNTYAGEIQTGYYGEGLDGLLRARNQSLCGIVNGIDYQAYNPETDTCIANQYSTRSIKKGKAANNKALQQELGLPVDENKFVISIISRLTDQKGLDLVRYALDRICDEFTQFVVVGTGDPQYENLFREYAMRMPGRVSANIFFNEGFAHKVYAASDAVLVPSLFEPCGLTQLIALRYGTVPIVRETGGLKDTVQPYNEFDGTGIGLSLIHISEPTRRVVITNAVFC
;
A
#
# COMPACT_ATOMS: atom_id res chain seq x y z
N PRO A 1 3.03 -11.70 1.83
CA PRO A 1 2.13 -12.82 2.11
C PRO A 1 1.81 -12.98 3.60
N PHE A 2 2.69 -12.54 4.51
CA PHE A 2 2.60 -12.83 5.95
C PHE A 2 1.66 -11.88 6.69
N LEU A 3 1.67 -10.60 6.33
CA LEU A 3 0.85 -9.56 6.95
C LEU A 3 0.60 -8.44 5.94
N LYS A 4 -0.65 -7.97 5.83
CA LYS A 4 -1.04 -6.93 4.88
C LYS A 4 -1.87 -5.85 5.59
N THR A 5 -1.40 -4.60 5.50
CA THR A 5 -2.10 -3.40 5.97
C THR A 5 -2.27 -2.35 4.87
N GLY A 6 -1.63 -2.55 3.72
CA GLY A 6 -1.65 -1.62 2.58
C GLY A 6 -0.82 -2.13 1.41
N GLY A 7 -0.75 -1.33 0.34
CA GLY A 7 -0.10 -1.68 -0.92
C GLY A 7 1.40 -2.02 -0.85
N LEU A 8 2.11 -1.53 0.18
CA LEU A 8 3.50 -1.92 0.43
C LEU A 8 3.65 -3.45 0.54
N ALA A 9 2.72 -4.11 1.25
CA ALA A 9 2.76 -5.56 1.42
C ALA A 9 2.56 -6.31 0.10
N ASP A 10 1.73 -5.80 -0.80
CA ASP A 10 1.54 -6.36 -2.14
C ASP A 10 2.84 -6.27 -2.95
N VAL A 11 3.49 -5.11 -2.94
CA VAL A 11 4.76 -4.90 -3.68
C VAL A 11 5.87 -5.79 -3.14
N VAL A 12 6.15 -5.73 -1.83
CA VAL A 12 7.24 -6.51 -1.20
C VAL A 12 6.94 -8.03 -1.21
N GLY A 13 5.67 -8.41 -1.25
CA GLY A 13 5.26 -9.81 -1.37
C GLY A 13 5.36 -10.38 -2.78
N THR A 14 5.38 -9.54 -3.81
CA THR A 14 5.33 -9.97 -5.23
C THR A 14 6.64 -9.67 -5.97
N LEU A 15 7.21 -8.48 -5.82
CA LEU A 15 8.39 -8.03 -6.55
C LEU A 15 9.60 -8.97 -6.44
N PRO A 16 9.96 -9.50 -5.25
CA PRO A 16 11.11 -10.41 -5.12
C PRO A 16 11.00 -11.69 -5.96
N LYS A 17 9.78 -12.14 -6.23
CA LYS A 17 9.52 -13.35 -7.02
C LYS A 17 9.75 -13.16 -8.52
N LEU A 18 9.76 -11.90 -8.98
CA LEU A 18 9.87 -11.56 -10.41
C LEU A 18 11.31 -11.38 -10.88
N PHE A 19 12.28 -11.28 -9.96
CA PHE A 19 13.70 -11.26 -10.32
C PHE A 19 14.16 -12.64 -10.79
N ASP A 20 14.94 -12.67 -11.87
CA ASP A 20 15.56 -13.91 -12.34
C ASP A 20 16.54 -14.44 -11.28
N LYS A 21 16.23 -15.59 -10.71
CA LYS A 21 17.01 -16.22 -9.64
C LYS A 21 18.42 -16.70 -10.09
N ASN A 22 18.67 -16.78 -11.40
CA ASN A 22 19.99 -17.06 -11.94
C ASN A 22 20.90 -15.82 -11.92
N GLU A 23 20.31 -14.63 -11.87
CA GLU A 23 21.03 -13.35 -11.87
C GLU A 23 21.01 -12.67 -10.50
N TYR A 24 19.91 -12.85 -9.73
CA TYR A 24 19.67 -12.13 -8.48
C TYR A 24 19.33 -13.05 -7.32
N ASP A 25 20.14 -13.00 -6.25
CA ASP A 25 19.78 -13.53 -4.92
C ASP A 25 19.02 -12.45 -4.14
N CYS A 26 17.69 -12.49 -4.21
CA CYS A 26 16.82 -11.53 -3.56
C CYS A 26 16.30 -12.12 -2.25
N ARG A 27 16.59 -11.45 -1.12
CA ARG A 27 16.14 -11.82 0.21
C ARG A 27 15.36 -10.69 0.86
N VAL A 28 14.46 -11.02 1.77
CA VAL A 28 13.58 -10.03 2.43
C VAL A 28 13.81 -10.07 3.93
N ILE A 29 13.98 -8.89 4.55
CA ILE A 29 14.05 -8.75 6.01
C ILE A 29 12.81 -7.99 6.47
N LEU A 30 12.09 -8.54 7.46
CA LEU A 30 10.89 -7.93 8.05
C LEU A 30 10.77 -8.24 9.54
N PRO A 31 9.95 -7.49 10.32
CA PRO A 31 9.70 -7.80 11.72
C PRO A 31 8.94 -9.11 11.90
N ASN A 32 9.25 -9.87 12.97
CA ASN A 32 8.49 -11.04 13.39
C ASN A 32 7.25 -10.62 14.21
N TYR A 33 6.28 -9.99 13.54
CA TYR A 33 5.05 -9.59 14.20
C TYR A 33 4.27 -10.79 14.75
N ARG A 34 3.82 -10.71 16.00
CA ARG A 34 3.00 -11.75 16.62
C ARG A 34 1.69 -12.01 15.86
N CYS A 35 1.14 -10.99 15.24
CA CYS A 35 -0.09 -11.09 14.44
C CYS A 35 0.09 -11.75 13.07
N ILE A 36 1.30 -12.19 12.69
CA ILE A 36 1.48 -13.07 11.54
C ILE A 36 0.76 -14.40 11.82
N PRO A 37 -0.10 -14.90 10.90
CA PRO A 37 -0.84 -16.12 11.12
C PRO A 37 0.04 -17.34 11.44
N ASP A 38 -0.43 -18.20 12.37
CA ASP A 38 0.31 -19.38 12.83
C ASP A 38 0.69 -20.35 11.72
N LYS A 39 -0.12 -20.43 10.65
CA LYS A 39 0.20 -21.23 9.46
C LYS A 39 1.56 -20.88 8.83
N PHE A 40 2.05 -19.65 9.02
CA PHE A 40 3.38 -19.22 8.61
C PHE A 40 4.39 -19.35 9.74
N ARG A 41 4.06 -18.82 10.93
CA ARG A 41 4.98 -18.76 12.08
C ARG A 41 5.49 -20.12 12.52
N ASN A 42 4.65 -21.16 12.43
CA ASN A 42 5.02 -22.52 12.77
C ASN A 42 6.10 -23.13 11.85
N ASN A 43 6.38 -22.48 10.72
CA ASN A 43 7.44 -22.88 9.78
C ASN A 43 8.71 -22.06 9.92
N PHE A 44 8.73 -21.04 10.80
CA PHE A 44 9.92 -20.22 11.01
C PHE A 44 11.00 -21.02 11.74
N LYS A 45 12.21 -21.02 11.16
CA LYS A 45 13.37 -21.67 11.73
C LYS A 45 14.22 -20.65 12.46
N TYR A 46 14.60 -20.97 13.69
CA TYR A 46 15.58 -20.16 14.42
C TYR A 46 16.95 -20.27 13.75
N VAL A 47 17.60 -19.10 13.51
CA VAL A 47 18.94 -19.01 12.93
C VAL A 47 19.97 -18.65 13.97
N HIS A 48 19.79 -17.51 14.63
CA HIS A 48 20.74 -16.97 15.60
C HIS A 48 20.12 -15.89 16.47
N HIS A 49 20.82 -15.47 17.52
CA HIS A 49 20.52 -14.23 18.24
C HIS A 49 21.81 -13.55 18.70
N PHE A 50 21.72 -12.26 18.92
CA PHE A 50 22.76 -11.44 19.51
C PHE A 50 22.15 -10.27 20.27
N TYR A 51 22.99 -9.47 20.91
CA TYR A 51 22.57 -8.27 21.60
C TYR A 51 23.17 -7.05 20.92
N MET A 52 22.36 -6.02 20.74
CA MET A 52 22.70 -4.79 20.04
C MET A 52 22.53 -3.59 20.96
N ASP A 53 23.46 -2.64 20.88
CA ASP A 53 23.33 -1.34 21.52
C ASP A 53 22.28 -0.46 20.80
N MET A 54 21.38 0.17 21.55
CA MET A 54 20.34 1.09 21.09
C MET A 54 20.57 2.51 21.63
N GLY A 55 21.77 3.01 21.48
CA GLY A 55 22.15 4.36 21.89
C GLY A 55 22.18 4.55 23.41
N GLN A 56 21.78 5.74 23.88
CA GLN A 56 21.92 6.10 25.29
C GLN A 56 20.92 5.39 26.22
N ARG A 57 19.78 4.94 25.67
CA ARG A 57 18.69 4.40 26.49
C ARG A 57 18.82 2.92 26.81
N PHE A 58 19.37 2.13 25.90
CA PHE A 58 19.51 0.69 26.06
C PHE A 58 20.84 0.20 25.50
N SER A 59 21.74 -0.23 26.38
CA SER A 59 23.06 -0.72 26.02
C SER A 59 23.09 -2.17 25.50
N SER A 60 22.00 -2.91 25.60
CA SER A 60 21.95 -4.33 25.23
C SER A 60 20.51 -4.77 24.96
N VAL A 61 20.12 -4.77 23.71
CA VAL A 61 18.76 -5.18 23.26
C VAL A 61 18.87 -6.46 22.44
N HIS A 62 18.09 -7.45 22.79
CA HIS A 62 18.04 -8.74 22.09
C HIS A 62 17.59 -8.57 20.63
N VAL A 63 18.30 -9.23 19.71
CA VAL A 63 17.94 -9.37 18.29
C VAL A 63 17.93 -10.85 17.95
N GLY A 64 16.75 -11.44 17.79
CA GLY A 64 16.59 -12.80 17.28
C GLY A 64 16.43 -12.80 15.76
N ILE A 65 16.87 -13.86 15.11
CA ILE A 65 16.74 -14.05 13.67
C ILE A 65 16.01 -15.36 13.43
N MET A 66 14.86 -15.25 12.78
CA MET A 66 14.13 -16.40 12.24
C MET A 66 14.20 -16.39 10.72
N GLU A 67 14.19 -17.55 10.10
CA GLU A 67 14.23 -17.72 8.65
C GLU A 67 13.05 -18.56 8.16
N TYR A 68 12.54 -18.22 7.01
CA TYR A 68 11.55 -19.02 6.31
C TYR A 68 11.71 -18.86 4.80
N GLU A 69 11.80 -19.96 4.08
CA GLU A 69 11.75 -19.98 2.62
C GLU A 69 10.30 -20.11 2.16
N TYR A 70 9.82 -19.10 1.43
CA TYR A 70 8.44 -19.06 0.93
C TYR A 70 8.43 -18.62 -0.53
N ASP A 71 7.77 -19.37 -1.41
CA ASP A 71 7.74 -19.15 -2.87
C ASP A 71 9.15 -19.02 -3.50
N GLY A 72 10.13 -19.71 -2.91
CA GLY A 72 11.52 -19.70 -3.35
C GLY A 72 12.26 -18.38 -3.08
N ILE A 73 11.79 -17.61 -2.11
CA ILE A 73 12.44 -16.41 -1.57
C ILE A 73 12.79 -16.67 -0.10
N THR A 74 14.01 -16.32 0.29
CA THR A 74 14.45 -16.38 1.70
C THR A 74 13.98 -15.14 2.43
N PHE A 75 13.21 -15.35 3.50
CA PHE A 75 12.74 -14.30 4.40
C PHE A 75 13.44 -14.43 5.74
N TYR A 76 14.02 -13.33 6.23
CA TYR A 76 14.52 -13.19 7.58
C TYR A 76 13.54 -12.36 8.42
N PHE A 77 13.22 -12.84 9.59
CA PHE A 77 12.34 -12.14 10.53
C PHE A 77 13.14 -11.69 11.74
N VAL A 78 13.09 -10.38 12.00
CA VAL A 78 13.70 -9.78 13.20
C VAL A 78 12.82 -10.10 14.40
N ASP A 79 13.28 -10.95 15.30
CA ASP A 79 12.49 -11.41 16.43
C ASP A 79 12.84 -10.64 17.71
N ASN A 80 11.81 -9.96 18.24
CA ASN A 80 11.84 -9.33 19.54
C ASN A 80 10.41 -9.10 20.02
N LEU A 81 9.96 -9.86 21.02
CA LEU A 81 8.60 -9.78 21.53
C LEU A 81 8.26 -8.44 22.17
N PHE A 82 9.23 -7.71 22.72
CA PHE A 82 8.98 -6.37 23.25
C PHE A 82 8.51 -5.42 22.15
N TYR A 83 9.13 -5.44 20.96
CA TYR A 83 8.78 -4.54 19.86
C TYR A 83 7.67 -5.09 18.95
N PHE A 84 7.61 -6.40 18.74
CA PHE A 84 6.74 -7.01 17.73
C PHE A 84 5.67 -7.95 18.29
N GLY A 85 5.55 -8.00 19.63
CA GLY A 85 4.60 -8.88 20.33
C GLY A 85 3.15 -8.39 20.38
N GLY A 86 2.83 -7.24 19.83
CA GLY A 86 1.47 -6.69 19.80
C GLY A 86 0.53 -7.41 18.83
N ASP A 87 -0.78 -7.22 19.01
CA ASP A 87 -1.83 -7.81 18.18
C ASP A 87 -2.00 -7.08 16.81
N LYS A 88 -1.32 -5.94 16.65
CA LYS A 88 -1.32 -5.13 15.41
C LYS A 88 0.11 -4.70 15.10
N PRO A 89 0.45 -4.50 13.80
CA PRO A 89 1.79 -4.06 13.40
C PRO A 89 2.10 -2.62 13.81
N TYR A 90 1.07 -1.79 13.96
CA TYR A 90 1.18 -0.39 14.39
C TYR A 90 0.42 -0.20 15.70
N ALA A 91 1.02 0.57 16.62
CA ALA A 91 0.45 0.96 17.90
C ALA A 91 0.24 2.48 17.95
N ASP A 92 0.80 3.17 18.95
CA ASP A 92 0.91 4.62 18.97
C ASP A 92 2.23 5.10 18.31
N THR A 93 2.25 6.35 17.86
CA THR A 93 3.36 6.91 17.10
C THR A 93 4.70 6.83 17.86
N ARG A 94 4.73 7.13 19.16
CA ARG A 94 5.95 7.11 19.97
C ARG A 94 6.57 5.71 20.02
N TYR A 95 5.75 4.71 20.29
CA TYR A 95 6.18 3.31 20.35
C TYR A 95 6.64 2.82 18.98
N ASP A 96 5.93 3.21 17.94
CA ASP A 96 6.29 2.86 16.56
C ASP A 96 7.61 3.49 16.13
N ILE A 97 7.91 4.71 16.55
CA ILE A 97 9.23 5.35 16.31
C ILE A 97 10.36 4.50 16.91
N GLU A 98 10.28 4.15 18.20
CA GLU A 98 11.30 3.32 18.86
C GLU A 98 11.44 1.95 18.16
N LYS A 99 10.32 1.30 17.88
CA LYS A 99 10.23 0.00 17.19
C LYS A 99 10.93 0.02 15.82
N PHE A 100 10.72 1.04 15.01
CA PHE A 100 11.30 1.10 13.68
C PHE A 100 12.72 1.68 13.64
N ILE A 101 13.16 2.43 14.66
CA ILE A 101 14.58 2.69 14.92
C ILE A 101 15.31 1.36 15.19
N TYR A 102 14.77 0.55 16.11
CA TYR A 102 15.30 -0.78 16.40
C TYR A 102 15.34 -1.66 15.15
N PHE A 103 14.25 -1.74 14.39
CA PHE A 103 14.20 -2.51 13.15
C PHE A 103 15.27 -2.07 12.15
N SER A 104 15.36 -0.77 11.86
CA SER A 104 16.34 -0.23 10.90
C SER A 104 17.77 -0.55 11.27
N LYS A 105 18.13 -0.49 12.55
CA LYS A 105 19.46 -0.85 13.03
C LYS A 105 19.72 -2.35 12.97
N SER A 106 18.70 -3.16 13.32
CA SER A 106 18.77 -4.63 13.27
C SER A 106 19.01 -5.15 11.85
N VAL A 107 18.42 -4.54 10.83
CA VAL A 107 18.60 -4.94 9.41
C VAL A 107 20.10 -5.04 9.07
N LEU A 108 20.87 -4.00 9.37
CA LEU A 108 22.30 -4.00 9.07
C LEU A 108 23.09 -4.95 10.01
N ALA A 109 22.71 -5.04 11.27
CA ALA A 109 23.40 -5.92 12.21
C ALA A 109 23.25 -7.42 11.88
N ILE A 110 22.14 -7.81 11.25
CA ILE A 110 21.80 -9.19 10.87
C ILE A 110 22.60 -9.67 9.66
N LEU A 111 22.85 -8.83 8.67
CA LEU A 111 23.44 -9.22 7.39
C LEU A 111 24.79 -9.96 7.51
N PRO A 112 25.77 -9.51 8.33
CA PRO A 112 27.01 -10.26 8.55
C PRO A 112 26.76 -11.60 9.26
N VAL A 113 25.78 -11.68 10.16
CA VAL A 113 25.46 -12.89 10.93
C VAL A 113 24.93 -14.00 10.04
N VAL A 114 24.05 -13.64 9.08
CA VAL A 114 23.50 -14.59 8.11
C VAL A 114 24.42 -14.79 6.89
N GLY A 115 25.58 -14.14 6.86
CA GLY A 115 26.58 -14.27 5.79
C GLY A 115 26.09 -13.74 4.43
N PHE A 116 25.13 -12.82 4.41
CA PHE A 116 24.60 -12.24 3.19
C PHE A 116 25.09 -10.80 3.00
N ARG A 117 26.00 -10.61 2.07
CA ARG A 117 26.53 -9.30 1.69
C ARG A 117 25.78 -8.78 0.46
N PRO A 118 24.85 -7.83 0.62
CA PRO A 118 24.05 -7.31 -0.48
C PRO A 118 24.85 -6.29 -1.31
N ASP A 119 24.67 -6.30 -2.64
CA ASP A 119 25.07 -5.20 -3.52
C ASP A 119 24.12 -4.03 -3.39
N ILE A 120 22.81 -4.31 -3.17
CA ILE A 120 21.74 -3.31 -3.05
C ILE A 120 20.88 -3.62 -1.83
N ILE A 121 20.62 -2.61 -1.00
CA ILE A 121 19.59 -2.64 0.05
C ILE A 121 18.41 -1.77 -0.41
N HIS A 122 17.26 -2.39 -0.61
CA HIS A 122 16.04 -1.71 -1.02
C HIS A 122 15.14 -1.46 0.20
N CYS A 123 14.99 -0.21 0.57
CA CYS A 123 14.22 0.26 1.72
C CYS A 123 12.85 0.76 1.30
N HIS A 124 11.83 0.53 2.14
CA HIS A 124 10.44 0.90 1.85
C HIS A 124 9.85 1.74 2.99
N ASP A 125 9.43 2.96 2.69
CA ASP A 125 8.80 3.92 3.59
C ASP A 125 9.60 4.24 4.87
N TRP A 126 9.04 5.05 5.74
CA TRP A 126 9.69 5.57 6.95
C TRP A 126 10.13 4.49 7.94
N GLN A 127 9.49 3.33 7.93
CA GLN A 127 9.83 2.20 8.80
C GLN A 127 11.25 1.67 8.55
N ALA A 128 11.76 1.83 7.35
CA ALA A 128 13.13 1.51 6.97
C ALA A 128 13.99 2.77 6.72
N GLY A 129 13.47 3.95 7.09
CA GLY A 129 14.08 5.25 6.77
C GLY A 129 15.48 5.45 7.36
N LEU A 130 15.77 4.84 8.50
CA LEU A 130 17.10 4.94 9.10
C LEU A 130 18.12 3.91 8.59
N VAL A 131 17.75 2.93 7.78
CA VAL A 131 18.72 1.96 7.22
C VAL A 131 19.79 2.67 6.39
N PRO A 132 19.48 3.53 5.40
CA PRO A 132 20.50 4.28 4.68
C PRO A 132 21.31 5.22 5.58
N VAL A 133 20.66 5.81 6.60
CA VAL A 133 21.35 6.68 7.56
C VAL A 133 22.42 5.90 8.33
N TYR A 134 22.07 4.76 8.89
CA TYR A 134 23.02 3.89 9.61
C TYR A 134 24.13 3.41 8.70
N LEU A 135 23.82 3.02 7.46
CA LEU A 135 24.82 2.55 6.50
C LEU A 135 25.90 3.61 6.26
N HIS A 136 25.49 4.87 6.06
CA HIS A 136 26.40 5.98 5.75
C HIS A 136 26.98 6.70 6.98
N THR A 137 26.64 6.27 8.20
CA THR A 137 27.17 6.84 9.45
C THR A 137 27.88 5.78 10.28
N ILE A 138 27.13 5.00 11.04
CA ILE A 138 27.67 3.98 11.99
C ILE A 138 28.44 2.86 11.26
N TYR A 139 27.97 2.44 10.09
CA TYR A 139 28.54 1.34 9.31
C TYR A 139 29.45 1.81 8.16
N LYS A 140 29.69 3.12 8.03
CA LYS A 140 30.45 3.72 6.92
C LYS A 140 31.80 3.08 6.68
N ASP A 141 32.54 2.81 7.75
CA ASP A 141 33.90 2.27 7.70
C ASP A 141 33.95 0.76 7.88
N ASN A 142 32.80 0.08 7.89
CA ASN A 142 32.75 -1.37 7.99
C ASN A 142 32.98 -2.02 6.62
N PRO A 143 34.08 -2.80 6.43
CA PRO A 143 34.43 -3.41 5.14
C PRO A 143 33.33 -4.32 4.56
N PHE A 144 32.48 -4.89 5.42
CA PHE A 144 31.38 -5.73 4.97
C PHE A 144 30.43 -5.00 4.01
N TYR A 145 30.25 -3.69 4.21
CA TYR A 145 29.30 -2.87 3.43
C TYR A 145 29.96 -2.05 2.31
N TYR A 146 31.26 -2.21 2.07
CA TYR A 146 31.92 -1.46 0.99
C TYR A 146 31.32 -1.83 -0.37
N GLY A 147 30.82 -0.80 -1.09
CA GLY A 147 30.18 -0.94 -2.40
C GLY A 147 28.66 -1.17 -2.35
N THR A 148 28.08 -1.47 -1.19
CA THR A 148 26.62 -1.60 -1.05
C THR A 148 25.91 -0.28 -1.39
N LYS A 149 24.91 -0.34 -2.26
CA LYS A 149 24.05 0.77 -2.68
C LYS A 149 22.69 0.68 -2.04
N THR A 150 21.98 1.81 -2.01
CA THR A 150 20.65 1.89 -1.42
C THR A 150 19.61 2.42 -2.39
N ILE A 151 18.47 1.76 -2.45
CA ILE A 151 17.25 2.26 -3.11
C ILE A 151 16.20 2.52 -2.03
N PHE A 152 15.51 3.64 -2.11
CA PHE A 152 14.47 4.01 -1.18
C PHE A 152 13.15 4.25 -1.91
N THR A 153 12.12 3.44 -1.61
CA THR A 153 10.79 3.58 -2.23
C THR A 153 9.82 4.29 -1.30
N ILE A 154 9.21 5.36 -1.81
CA ILE A 154 8.10 6.06 -1.18
C ILE A 154 6.80 5.43 -1.66
N HIS A 155 6.07 4.74 -0.78
CA HIS A 155 4.73 4.25 -1.09
C HIS A 155 3.66 5.29 -0.75
N ASN A 156 3.84 6.05 0.34
CA ASN A 156 2.96 7.15 0.70
C ASN A 156 3.72 8.20 1.52
N LEU A 157 3.97 9.34 0.92
CA LEU A 157 4.76 10.44 1.50
C LEU A 157 4.09 11.08 2.75
N ARG A 158 2.79 10.89 2.94
CA ARG A 158 2.06 11.42 4.11
C ARG A 158 2.56 10.82 5.43
N PHE A 159 3.10 9.60 5.42
CA PHE A 159 3.59 8.92 6.61
C PHE A 159 5.12 9.01 6.66
N GLN A 160 5.65 9.77 7.63
CA GLN A 160 7.06 10.17 7.61
C GLN A 160 7.87 9.70 8.83
N GLY A 161 7.22 9.26 9.91
CA GLY A 161 7.92 8.88 11.14
C GLY A 161 8.62 10.07 11.77
N VAL A 162 7.84 11.13 12.11
CA VAL A 162 8.33 12.38 12.71
C VAL A 162 8.14 12.31 14.22
N TRP A 163 9.20 12.65 14.97
CA TRP A 163 9.18 12.76 16.43
C TRP A 163 10.29 13.70 16.92
N ASP A 164 10.23 14.08 18.21
CA ASP A 164 11.23 14.98 18.77
C ASP A 164 12.67 14.48 18.60
N ILE A 165 13.59 15.40 18.34
CA ILE A 165 15.00 15.11 18.03
C ILE A 165 15.69 14.40 19.17
N ASP A 166 15.49 14.83 20.42
CA ASP A 166 16.19 14.29 21.56
C ASP A 166 15.85 12.82 21.80
N THR A 167 14.57 12.45 21.63
CA THR A 167 14.13 11.05 21.71
C THR A 167 14.74 10.21 20.60
N ILE A 168 14.64 10.65 19.34
CA ILE A 168 15.19 9.86 18.20
C ILE A 168 16.70 9.73 18.34
N LYS A 169 17.40 10.78 18.76
CA LYS A 169 18.84 10.79 19.00
C LYS A 169 19.24 9.81 20.10
N ALA A 170 18.55 9.87 21.25
CA ALA A 170 18.81 9.00 22.39
C ALA A 170 18.56 7.50 22.06
N LEU A 171 17.54 7.20 21.26
CA LEU A 171 17.16 5.84 20.86
C LEU A 171 18.04 5.29 19.73
N SER A 172 18.38 6.14 18.76
CA SER A 172 19.11 5.69 17.55
C SER A 172 20.60 5.53 17.76
N GLY A 173 21.19 6.32 18.67
CA GLY A 173 22.65 6.43 18.82
C GLY A 173 23.34 7.08 17.61
N LEU A 174 22.58 7.75 16.75
CA LEU A 174 23.14 8.48 15.61
C LEU A 174 23.89 9.72 16.07
N PRO A 175 24.98 10.11 15.37
CA PRO A 175 25.77 11.28 15.73
C PRO A 175 25.00 12.60 15.50
N ASP A 176 25.35 13.62 16.27
CA ASP A 176 24.69 14.93 16.28
C ASP A 176 24.58 15.58 14.91
N TYR A 177 25.60 15.40 14.07
CA TYR A 177 25.66 16.04 12.75
C TYR A 177 24.61 15.54 11.76
N VAL A 178 23.85 14.48 12.09
CA VAL A 178 22.74 14.01 11.22
C VAL A 178 21.42 14.74 11.54
N PHE A 179 21.33 15.44 12.67
CA PHE A 179 20.12 16.14 13.10
C PHE A 179 20.15 17.63 12.70
N THR A 180 20.46 17.91 11.45
CA THR A 180 20.53 19.24 10.84
C THR A 180 19.45 19.42 9.77
N PRO A 181 19.07 20.69 9.43
CA PRO A 181 18.00 20.97 8.46
C PRO A 181 18.21 20.38 7.07
N ASP A 182 19.46 20.16 6.67
CA ASP A 182 19.83 19.50 5.41
C ASP A 182 19.74 17.95 5.49
N LYS A 183 19.48 17.38 6.68
CA LYS A 183 19.45 15.92 6.91
C LYS A 183 18.15 15.48 7.59
N LEU A 184 18.19 15.07 8.86
CA LEU A 184 17.02 14.51 9.55
C LEU A 184 16.09 15.54 10.17
N GLU A 185 16.59 16.74 10.52
CA GLU A 185 15.75 17.75 11.16
C GLU A 185 14.61 18.16 10.22
N PHE A 186 13.42 18.30 10.78
CA PHE A 186 12.21 18.69 10.07
C PHE A 186 11.27 19.44 11.03
N ASN A 187 11.15 20.77 10.86
CA ASN A 187 10.30 21.62 11.68
C ASN A 187 10.57 21.51 13.20
N LYS A 188 11.85 21.45 13.60
CA LYS A 188 12.38 21.24 14.95
C LYS A 188 12.25 19.82 15.50
N ASP A 189 11.67 18.91 14.75
CA ASP A 189 11.62 17.48 15.01
C ASP A 189 12.63 16.72 14.12
N ALA A 190 12.73 15.40 14.27
CA ALA A 190 13.46 14.54 13.36
C ALA A 190 12.48 13.69 12.53
N ASN A 191 12.81 13.51 11.25
CA ASN A 191 11.97 12.82 10.28
C ASN A 191 12.73 11.62 9.69
N MET A 192 12.25 10.41 9.98
CA MET A 192 12.91 9.18 9.57
C MET A 192 12.83 8.95 8.06
N LEU A 193 11.70 9.29 7.42
CA LEU A 193 11.58 9.23 5.96
C LEU A 193 12.57 10.18 5.29
N LYS A 194 12.65 11.43 5.77
CA LYS A 194 13.61 12.41 5.27
C LYS A 194 15.05 11.89 5.35
N GLY A 195 15.40 11.22 6.46
CA GLY A 195 16.70 10.54 6.60
C GLY A 195 16.93 9.54 5.47
N GLY A 196 15.96 8.68 5.19
CA GLY A 196 16.01 7.72 4.07
C GLY A 196 16.19 8.42 2.72
N LEU A 197 15.46 9.50 2.46
CA LEU A 197 15.56 10.27 1.22
C LEU A 197 16.90 10.98 1.05
N VAL A 198 17.48 11.50 2.12
CA VAL A 198 18.77 12.21 2.08
C VAL A 198 19.93 11.26 1.83
N TYR A 199 19.93 10.10 2.51
CA TYR A 199 21.08 9.20 2.55
C TYR A 199 21.05 8.07 1.51
N SER A 200 19.93 7.80 0.83
CA SER A 200 19.90 6.77 -0.22
C SER A 200 20.54 7.24 -1.53
N ASP A 201 21.12 6.27 -2.25
CA ASP A 201 21.70 6.53 -3.58
C ASP A 201 20.61 6.86 -4.61
N PHE A 202 19.48 6.14 -4.58
CA PHE A 202 18.39 6.30 -5.52
C PHE A 202 17.02 6.28 -4.80
N ILE A 203 16.08 7.06 -5.32
CA ILE A 203 14.73 7.18 -4.77
C ILE A 203 13.74 6.71 -5.83
N THR A 204 12.79 5.88 -5.42
CA THR A 204 11.65 5.52 -6.27
C THR A 204 10.34 5.87 -5.59
N THR A 205 9.31 6.06 -6.39
CA THR A 205 7.93 6.09 -5.91
C THR A 205 7.04 5.30 -6.86
N VAL A 206 5.79 5.16 -6.52
CA VAL A 206 4.91 4.12 -7.07
C VAL A 206 4.05 4.58 -8.25
N SER A 207 4.36 5.71 -8.87
CA SER A 207 3.84 6.13 -10.17
C SER A 207 4.60 7.35 -10.73
N ASN A 208 4.58 7.55 -12.04
CA ASN A 208 5.24 8.69 -12.68
C ASN A 208 4.55 10.00 -12.33
N THR A 209 3.22 10.05 -12.39
CA THR A 209 2.46 11.23 -11.99
C THR A 209 2.72 11.58 -10.53
N TYR A 210 2.74 10.60 -9.63
CA TYR A 210 3.02 10.85 -8.21
C TYR A 210 4.44 11.35 -7.98
N ALA A 211 5.44 10.86 -8.73
CA ALA A 211 6.80 11.40 -8.67
C ALA A 211 6.85 12.90 -8.99
N GLY A 212 6.02 13.36 -9.93
CA GLY A 212 5.84 14.79 -10.22
C GLY A 212 5.08 15.53 -9.13
N GLU A 213 3.96 14.97 -8.67
CA GLU A 213 3.08 15.57 -7.66
C GLU A 213 3.81 15.85 -6.34
N ILE A 214 4.59 14.89 -5.82
CA ILE A 214 5.31 15.04 -4.54
C ILE A 214 6.43 16.07 -4.56
N GLN A 215 6.80 16.58 -5.72
CA GLN A 215 7.73 17.71 -5.89
C GLN A 215 7.01 19.07 -5.82
N THR A 216 5.70 19.11 -5.61
CA THR A 216 4.89 20.33 -5.47
C THR A 216 4.53 20.59 -4.01
N GLY A 217 4.31 21.86 -3.65
CA GLY A 217 3.96 22.22 -2.27
C GLY A 217 2.64 21.62 -1.78
N TYR A 218 1.71 21.26 -2.68
CA TYR A 218 0.42 20.68 -2.31
C TYR A 218 0.52 19.20 -1.93
N TYR A 219 1.32 18.40 -2.66
CA TYR A 219 1.45 16.97 -2.42
C TYR A 219 2.75 16.55 -1.73
N GLY A 220 3.70 17.50 -1.57
CA GLY A 220 5.04 17.19 -1.08
C GLY A 220 5.15 17.05 0.44
N GLU A 221 4.07 17.27 1.20
CA GLU A 221 4.01 17.08 2.67
C GLU A 221 5.22 17.73 3.40
N GLY A 222 5.66 18.90 2.90
CA GLY A 222 6.81 19.66 3.41
C GLY A 222 8.19 19.12 2.96
N LEU A 223 8.26 18.08 2.14
CA LEU A 223 9.50 17.52 1.59
C LEU A 223 9.69 17.82 0.09
N ASP A 224 8.81 18.60 -0.52
CA ASP A 224 8.85 18.98 -1.93
C ASP A 224 10.17 19.61 -2.36
N GLY A 225 10.75 20.47 -1.51
CA GLY A 225 12.05 21.10 -1.76
C GLY A 225 13.19 20.08 -1.84
N LEU A 226 13.22 19.10 -0.92
CA LEU A 226 14.18 18.00 -0.94
C LEU A 226 13.98 17.12 -2.19
N LEU A 227 12.74 16.77 -2.52
CA LEU A 227 12.42 15.91 -3.66
C LEU A 227 12.78 16.59 -4.99
N ARG A 228 12.56 17.91 -5.13
CA ARG A 228 13.07 18.69 -6.27
C ARG A 228 14.60 18.67 -6.35
N ALA A 229 15.29 18.84 -5.23
CA ALA A 229 16.75 18.76 -5.20
C ALA A 229 17.30 17.38 -5.57
N ARG A 230 16.52 16.32 -5.33
CA ARG A 230 16.83 14.93 -5.64
C ARG A 230 16.18 14.42 -6.95
N ASN A 231 15.63 15.28 -7.80
CA ASN A 231 14.87 14.88 -8.99
C ASN A 231 15.64 14.00 -9.97
N GLN A 232 16.96 14.15 -10.07
CA GLN A 232 17.82 13.33 -10.94
C GLN A 232 17.98 11.88 -10.43
N SER A 233 17.72 11.65 -9.16
CA SER A 233 17.75 10.33 -8.52
C SER A 233 16.36 9.84 -8.09
N LEU A 234 15.30 10.51 -8.55
CA LEU A 234 13.90 10.16 -8.27
C LEU A 234 13.22 9.67 -9.54
N CYS A 235 12.60 8.48 -9.49
CA CYS A 235 11.73 8.03 -10.58
C CYS A 235 10.44 7.40 -10.05
N GLY A 236 9.38 7.45 -10.87
CA GLY A 236 8.13 6.74 -10.64
C GLY A 236 8.14 5.38 -11.33
N ILE A 237 7.72 4.33 -10.61
CA ILE A 237 7.53 2.99 -11.15
C ILE A 237 6.16 2.50 -10.72
N VAL A 238 5.23 2.35 -11.67
CA VAL A 238 3.87 1.91 -11.37
C VAL A 238 3.88 0.49 -10.80
N ASN A 239 3.16 0.27 -9.70
CA ASN A 239 3.02 -1.07 -9.14
C ASN A 239 2.18 -1.98 -10.05
N GLY A 240 2.55 -3.25 -10.10
CA GLY A 240 1.72 -4.31 -10.67
C GLY A 240 0.80 -4.94 -9.62
N ILE A 241 0.04 -5.93 -10.07
CA ILE A 241 -0.76 -6.82 -9.21
C ILE A 241 -0.31 -8.27 -9.41
N ASP A 242 -0.52 -9.10 -8.39
CA ASP A 242 -0.28 -10.53 -8.50
C ASP A 242 -1.37 -11.19 -9.38
N TYR A 243 -1.01 -11.57 -10.60
CA TYR A 243 -1.93 -12.22 -11.55
C TYR A 243 -2.32 -13.66 -11.17
N GLN A 244 -1.67 -14.27 -10.20
CA GLN A 244 -2.09 -15.57 -9.67
C GLN A 244 -3.17 -15.38 -8.61
N ALA A 245 -2.97 -14.40 -7.70
CA ALA A 245 -3.93 -14.06 -6.66
C ALA A 245 -5.21 -13.42 -7.26
N TYR A 246 -5.05 -12.53 -8.26
CA TYR A 246 -6.17 -11.81 -8.88
C TYR A 246 -6.43 -12.33 -10.30
N ASN A 247 -7.05 -13.51 -10.40
CA ASN A 247 -7.38 -14.13 -11.68
C ASN A 247 -8.81 -14.67 -11.69
N PRO A 248 -9.78 -14.01 -12.38
CA PRO A 248 -11.16 -14.46 -12.42
C PRO A 248 -11.36 -15.85 -13.03
N GLU A 249 -10.38 -16.39 -13.77
CA GLU A 249 -10.47 -17.75 -14.33
C GLU A 249 -10.21 -18.86 -13.30
N THR A 250 -9.44 -18.54 -12.24
CA THR A 250 -9.00 -19.52 -11.22
C THR A 250 -9.36 -19.11 -9.80
N ASP A 251 -9.95 -17.94 -9.60
CA ASP A 251 -10.29 -17.41 -8.29
C ASP A 251 -11.38 -18.26 -7.62
N THR A 252 -11.05 -18.87 -6.50
CA THR A 252 -11.95 -19.72 -5.71
C THR A 252 -12.85 -18.92 -4.76
N CYS A 253 -12.61 -17.62 -4.60
CA CYS A 253 -13.43 -16.74 -3.75
C CYS A 253 -14.72 -16.31 -4.43
N ILE A 254 -14.77 -16.30 -5.77
CA ILE A 254 -15.92 -15.82 -6.54
C ILE A 254 -16.92 -16.92 -6.83
N ALA A 255 -18.19 -16.56 -6.97
CA ALA A 255 -19.28 -17.53 -7.15
C ALA A 255 -19.21 -18.25 -8.52
N ASN A 256 -18.74 -17.55 -9.54
CA ASN A 256 -18.58 -18.10 -10.89
C ASN A 256 -17.28 -17.60 -11.52
N GLN A 257 -16.40 -18.50 -11.87
CA GLN A 257 -15.16 -18.21 -12.57
C GLN A 257 -15.45 -17.88 -14.04
N TYR A 258 -14.66 -16.95 -14.62
CA TYR A 258 -14.86 -16.51 -16.00
C TYR A 258 -13.58 -16.02 -16.65
N SER A 259 -13.53 -16.17 -17.97
CA SER A 259 -12.50 -15.62 -18.85
C SER A 259 -13.02 -14.40 -19.61
N THR A 260 -12.16 -13.75 -20.38
CA THR A 260 -12.55 -12.68 -21.33
C THR A 260 -13.67 -13.09 -22.27
N ARG A 261 -13.70 -14.37 -22.69
CA ARG A 261 -14.75 -14.91 -23.60
C ARG A 261 -16.10 -15.10 -22.92
N SER A 262 -16.14 -15.27 -21.61
CA SER A 262 -17.36 -15.53 -20.82
C SER A 262 -17.68 -14.41 -19.82
N ILE A 263 -17.03 -13.25 -19.95
CA ILE A 263 -17.10 -12.15 -18.97
C ILE A 263 -18.53 -11.69 -18.69
N LYS A 264 -19.37 -11.48 -19.72
CA LYS A 264 -20.76 -11.06 -19.54
C LYS A 264 -21.54 -12.02 -18.65
N LYS A 265 -21.48 -13.34 -18.98
CA LYS A 265 -22.17 -14.38 -18.23
C LYS A 265 -21.59 -14.56 -16.83
N GLY A 266 -20.26 -14.51 -16.71
CA GLY A 266 -19.57 -14.65 -15.44
C GLY A 266 -19.89 -13.50 -14.49
N LYS A 267 -19.79 -12.25 -14.94
CA LYS A 267 -20.13 -11.08 -14.11
C LYS A 267 -21.60 -11.07 -13.70
N ALA A 268 -22.54 -11.38 -14.60
CA ALA A 268 -23.96 -11.48 -14.26
C ALA A 268 -24.24 -12.52 -13.16
N ALA A 269 -23.56 -13.68 -13.22
CA ALA A 269 -23.69 -14.71 -12.18
C ALA A 269 -23.11 -14.27 -10.83
N ASN A 270 -21.95 -13.60 -10.84
CA ASN A 270 -21.35 -13.05 -9.62
C ASN A 270 -22.15 -11.88 -9.04
N ASN A 271 -22.70 -11.01 -9.90
CA ASN A 271 -23.59 -9.91 -9.49
C ASN A 271 -24.82 -10.46 -8.76
N LYS A 272 -25.52 -11.42 -9.35
CA LYS A 272 -26.66 -12.10 -8.73
C LYS A 272 -26.28 -12.72 -7.37
N ALA A 273 -25.15 -13.40 -7.30
CA ALA A 273 -24.68 -14.03 -6.06
C ALA A 273 -24.37 -12.98 -4.98
N LEU A 274 -23.72 -11.87 -5.34
CA LEU A 274 -23.46 -10.77 -4.41
C LEU A 274 -24.74 -10.11 -3.92
N GLN A 275 -25.72 -9.83 -4.79
CA GLN A 275 -27.00 -9.27 -4.40
C GLN A 275 -27.71 -10.17 -3.38
N GLN A 276 -27.69 -11.49 -3.58
CA GLN A 276 -28.25 -12.47 -2.65
C GLN A 276 -27.51 -12.47 -1.30
N GLU A 277 -26.18 -12.51 -1.32
CA GLU A 277 -25.34 -12.52 -0.10
C GLU A 277 -25.56 -11.26 0.74
N LEU A 278 -25.78 -10.10 0.10
CA LEU A 278 -25.98 -8.82 0.74
C LEU A 278 -27.45 -8.51 1.09
N GLY A 279 -28.38 -9.38 0.74
CA GLY A 279 -29.82 -9.12 0.93
C GLY A 279 -30.35 -7.96 0.09
N LEU A 280 -29.67 -7.62 -1.01
CA LEU A 280 -30.13 -6.66 -1.98
C LEU A 280 -31.17 -7.29 -2.93
N PRO A 281 -32.10 -6.50 -3.49
CA PRO A 281 -32.98 -6.98 -4.57
C PRO A 281 -32.16 -7.56 -5.72
N VAL A 282 -32.46 -8.80 -6.08
CA VAL A 282 -31.82 -9.48 -7.22
C VAL A 282 -32.44 -8.98 -8.51
N ASP A 283 -31.72 -8.20 -9.27
CA ASP A 283 -32.15 -7.61 -10.52
C ASP A 283 -30.95 -7.39 -11.44
N GLU A 284 -30.92 -8.04 -12.60
CA GLU A 284 -29.85 -7.95 -13.58
C GLU A 284 -29.74 -6.57 -14.27
N ASN A 285 -30.78 -5.73 -14.15
CA ASN A 285 -30.80 -4.38 -14.70
C ASN A 285 -30.21 -3.33 -13.73
N LYS A 286 -29.86 -3.70 -12.51
CA LYS A 286 -29.22 -2.81 -11.55
C LYS A 286 -27.74 -2.67 -11.89
N PHE A 287 -27.30 -1.43 -11.93
CA PHE A 287 -25.88 -1.08 -12.07
C PHE A 287 -25.22 -1.07 -10.68
N VAL A 288 -24.28 -1.98 -10.45
CA VAL A 288 -23.60 -2.12 -9.15
C VAL A 288 -22.30 -1.32 -9.14
N ILE A 289 -22.28 -0.27 -8.31
CA ILE A 289 -21.08 0.53 -8.03
C ILE A 289 -20.52 0.13 -6.68
N SER A 290 -19.20 -0.05 -6.60
CA SER A 290 -18.56 -0.37 -5.32
C SER A 290 -17.46 0.61 -4.93
N ILE A 291 -17.22 0.72 -3.61
CA ILE A 291 -16.02 1.27 -3.01
C ILE A 291 -15.35 0.15 -2.22
N ILE A 292 -14.06 -0.14 -2.50
CA ILE A 292 -13.26 -1.13 -1.80
C ILE A 292 -11.98 -0.44 -1.35
N SER A 293 -11.97 0.09 -0.11
CA SER A 293 -10.85 0.88 0.38
C SER A 293 -10.85 1.04 1.91
N ARG A 294 -9.75 1.58 2.45
CA ARG A 294 -9.80 2.16 3.79
C ARG A 294 -10.74 3.37 3.78
N LEU A 295 -11.58 3.51 4.78
CA LEU A 295 -12.55 4.61 4.88
C LEU A 295 -11.93 5.81 5.58
N THR A 296 -11.08 6.55 4.86
CA THR A 296 -10.34 7.72 5.35
C THR A 296 -10.56 8.94 4.46
N ASP A 297 -10.20 10.12 4.96
CA ASP A 297 -10.24 11.39 4.22
C ASP A 297 -9.49 11.32 2.88
N GLN A 298 -8.32 10.68 2.87
CA GLN A 298 -7.51 10.46 1.66
C GLN A 298 -8.34 9.88 0.50
N LYS A 299 -9.33 9.05 0.79
CA LYS A 299 -10.13 8.35 -0.23
C LYS A 299 -11.25 9.19 -0.83
N GLY A 300 -11.33 10.50 -0.49
CA GLY A 300 -12.27 11.43 -1.09
C GLY A 300 -13.74 11.12 -0.78
N LEU A 301 -14.00 10.50 0.39
CA LEU A 301 -15.33 10.04 0.76
C LEU A 301 -16.33 11.19 1.02
N ASP A 302 -15.84 12.42 1.24
CA ASP A 302 -16.68 13.62 1.32
C ASP A 302 -17.35 13.93 -0.03
N LEU A 303 -16.66 13.68 -1.15
CA LEU A 303 -17.27 13.78 -2.48
C LEU A 303 -18.37 12.75 -2.66
N VAL A 304 -18.15 11.52 -2.17
CA VAL A 304 -19.15 10.46 -2.20
C VAL A 304 -20.36 10.85 -1.36
N ARG A 305 -20.14 11.35 -0.14
CA ARG A 305 -21.19 11.85 0.74
C ARG A 305 -22.09 12.87 0.04
N TYR A 306 -21.50 13.82 -0.67
CA TYR A 306 -22.23 14.85 -1.41
C TYR A 306 -23.04 14.29 -2.60
N ALA A 307 -22.52 13.26 -3.27
CA ALA A 307 -23.07 12.73 -4.50
C ALA A 307 -24.01 11.53 -4.30
N LEU A 308 -23.98 10.87 -3.14
CA LEU A 308 -24.54 9.54 -2.94
C LEU A 308 -26.07 9.50 -3.16
N ASP A 309 -26.80 10.54 -2.76
CA ASP A 309 -28.25 10.64 -3.00
C ASP A 309 -28.60 10.69 -4.50
N ARG A 310 -27.69 11.18 -5.35
CA ARG A 310 -27.85 11.22 -6.80
C ARG A 310 -27.39 9.95 -7.49
N ILE A 311 -26.35 9.30 -6.92
CA ILE A 311 -25.79 8.04 -7.44
C ILE A 311 -26.78 6.89 -7.18
N CYS A 312 -27.35 6.82 -5.98
CA CYS A 312 -28.23 5.73 -5.55
C CYS A 312 -29.68 5.95 -5.98
N ASP A 313 -29.90 6.00 -7.28
CA ASP A 313 -31.24 6.04 -7.84
C ASP A 313 -31.95 4.65 -7.90
N GLU A 314 -33.06 4.54 -8.58
CA GLU A 314 -33.80 3.28 -8.71
C GLU A 314 -33.11 2.22 -9.58
N PHE A 315 -32.04 2.59 -10.33
CA PHE A 315 -31.31 1.70 -11.22
C PHE A 315 -29.95 1.29 -10.64
N THR A 316 -29.54 1.87 -9.52
CA THR A 316 -28.18 1.70 -8.97
C THR A 316 -28.21 1.02 -7.62
N GLN A 317 -27.28 0.09 -7.42
CA GLN A 317 -26.91 -0.46 -6.12
C GLN A 317 -25.49 -0.04 -5.77
N PHE A 318 -25.28 0.37 -4.52
CA PHE A 318 -24.01 0.88 -4.06
C PHE A 318 -23.44 0.00 -2.91
N VAL A 319 -22.27 -0.58 -3.11
CA VAL A 319 -21.65 -1.52 -2.18
C VAL A 319 -20.36 -0.93 -1.61
N VAL A 320 -20.28 -0.77 -0.31
CA VAL A 320 -19.08 -0.28 0.37
C VAL A 320 -18.42 -1.41 1.14
N VAL A 321 -17.11 -1.57 0.97
CA VAL A 321 -16.28 -2.55 1.70
C VAL A 321 -15.06 -1.85 2.27
N GLY A 322 -14.87 -1.91 3.59
CA GLY A 322 -13.70 -1.37 4.24
C GLY A 322 -13.95 -0.91 5.67
N THR A 323 -12.87 -0.55 6.34
CA THR A 323 -12.88 0.04 7.68
C THR A 323 -12.03 1.30 7.70
N GLY A 324 -12.23 2.16 8.69
CA GLY A 324 -11.42 3.38 8.81
C GLY A 324 -11.94 4.33 9.87
N ASP A 325 -12.07 5.60 9.50
CA ASP A 325 -12.52 6.63 10.41
C ASP A 325 -14.02 6.46 10.75
N PRO A 326 -14.39 6.52 12.04
CA PRO A 326 -15.76 6.30 12.47
C PRO A 326 -16.79 7.18 11.77
N GLN A 327 -16.42 8.40 11.37
CA GLN A 327 -17.30 9.30 10.65
C GLN A 327 -17.77 8.74 9.29
N TYR A 328 -16.88 8.09 8.54
CA TYR A 328 -17.20 7.49 7.26
C TYR A 328 -17.88 6.14 7.41
N GLU A 329 -17.46 5.34 8.41
CA GLU A 329 -18.14 4.08 8.70
C GLU A 329 -19.62 4.32 9.06
N ASN A 330 -19.88 5.31 9.94
CA ASN A 330 -21.24 5.67 10.35
C ASN A 330 -22.05 6.27 9.19
N LEU A 331 -21.43 7.10 8.35
CA LEU A 331 -22.04 7.62 7.15
C LEU A 331 -22.64 6.50 6.29
N PHE A 332 -21.85 5.49 5.96
CA PHE A 332 -22.33 4.40 5.09
C PHE A 332 -23.35 3.50 5.79
N ARG A 333 -23.23 3.26 7.11
CA ARG A 333 -24.28 2.55 7.89
C ARG A 333 -25.61 3.32 7.85
N GLU A 334 -25.56 4.63 8.00
CA GLU A 334 -26.74 5.49 7.92
C GLU A 334 -27.40 5.43 6.53
N TYR A 335 -26.59 5.50 5.46
CA TYR A 335 -27.10 5.38 4.10
C TYR A 335 -27.71 4.00 3.82
N ALA A 336 -27.13 2.93 4.32
CA ALA A 336 -27.69 1.58 4.18
C ALA A 336 -29.05 1.45 4.89
N MET A 337 -29.21 2.09 6.07
CA MET A 337 -30.50 2.14 6.76
C MET A 337 -31.53 3.02 6.04
N ARG A 338 -31.11 4.16 5.48
CA ARG A 338 -31.98 5.11 4.80
C ARG A 338 -32.42 4.64 3.42
N MET A 339 -31.57 3.87 2.72
CA MET A 339 -31.78 3.37 1.37
C MET A 339 -31.69 1.84 1.31
N PRO A 340 -32.57 1.11 2.02
CA PRO A 340 -32.57 -0.34 2.01
C PRO A 340 -32.79 -0.87 0.59
N GLY A 341 -32.02 -1.92 0.22
CA GLY A 341 -32.05 -2.50 -1.12
C GLY A 341 -31.28 -1.72 -2.20
N ARG A 342 -30.75 -0.53 -1.87
CA ARG A 342 -29.88 0.24 -2.78
C ARG A 342 -28.46 0.41 -2.27
N VAL A 343 -28.24 0.53 -0.95
CA VAL A 343 -26.92 0.70 -0.34
C VAL A 343 -26.63 -0.46 0.59
N SER A 344 -25.46 -1.06 0.45
CA SER A 344 -24.92 -2.07 1.38
C SER A 344 -23.58 -1.61 1.96
N ALA A 345 -23.51 -1.47 3.29
CA ALA A 345 -22.34 -1.04 4.03
C ALA A 345 -21.68 -2.24 4.73
N ASN A 346 -20.56 -2.70 4.19
CA ASN A 346 -19.80 -3.85 4.69
C ASN A 346 -18.55 -3.33 5.40
N ILE A 347 -18.73 -2.96 6.69
CA ILE A 347 -17.71 -2.29 7.50
C ILE A 347 -16.79 -3.34 8.15
N PHE A 348 -16.03 -4.01 7.31
CA PHE A 348 -14.98 -4.96 7.67
C PHE A 348 -13.95 -5.07 6.55
N PHE A 349 -12.79 -5.64 6.87
CA PHE A 349 -11.79 -6.02 5.88
C PHE A 349 -11.77 -7.55 5.74
N ASN A 350 -12.07 -8.02 4.54
CA ASN A 350 -11.95 -9.43 4.15
C ASN A 350 -11.56 -9.51 2.67
N GLU A 351 -10.38 -10.06 2.40
CA GLU A 351 -9.83 -10.12 1.05
C GLU A 351 -10.69 -10.97 0.11
N GLY A 352 -11.14 -12.16 0.55
CA GLY A 352 -12.01 -13.02 -0.26
C GLY A 352 -13.36 -12.38 -0.59
N PHE A 353 -13.91 -11.57 0.35
CA PHE A 353 -15.11 -10.80 0.08
C PHE A 353 -14.85 -9.66 -0.93
N ALA A 354 -13.69 -9.00 -0.87
CA ALA A 354 -13.31 -8.00 -1.86
C ALA A 354 -13.24 -8.60 -3.28
N HIS A 355 -12.72 -9.82 -3.44
CA HIS A 355 -12.72 -10.54 -4.72
C HIS A 355 -14.14 -10.71 -5.28
N LYS A 356 -15.11 -11.11 -4.44
CA LYS A 356 -16.53 -11.22 -4.84
C LYS A 356 -17.08 -9.89 -5.34
N VAL A 357 -16.75 -8.80 -4.63
CA VAL A 357 -17.21 -7.46 -4.99
C VAL A 357 -16.58 -6.99 -6.29
N TYR A 358 -15.27 -7.21 -6.52
CA TYR A 358 -14.64 -6.93 -7.81
C TYR A 358 -15.31 -7.71 -8.96
N ALA A 359 -15.55 -9.01 -8.77
CA ALA A 359 -16.14 -9.86 -9.80
C ALA A 359 -17.60 -9.48 -10.13
N ALA A 360 -18.36 -8.98 -9.15
CA ALA A 360 -19.77 -8.69 -9.26
C ALA A 360 -20.10 -7.26 -9.71
N SER A 361 -19.26 -6.27 -9.35
CA SER A 361 -19.54 -4.86 -9.63
C SER A 361 -19.39 -4.53 -11.12
N ASP A 362 -20.22 -3.61 -11.60
CA ASP A 362 -20.07 -3.02 -12.93
C ASP A 362 -19.01 -1.93 -12.92
N ALA A 363 -18.94 -1.15 -11.83
CA ALA A 363 -17.93 -0.13 -11.64
C ALA A 363 -17.37 -0.10 -10.21
N VAL A 364 -16.11 0.34 -10.09
CA VAL A 364 -15.48 0.68 -8.82
C VAL A 364 -15.15 2.17 -8.76
N LEU A 365 -15.55 2.83 -7.69
CA LEU A 365 -15.33 4.26 -7.48
C LEU A 365 -14.11 4.51 -6.62
N VAL A 366 -13.12 5.25 -7.15
CA VAL A 366 -11.85 5.59 -6.47
C VAL A 366 -11.62 7.12 -6.54
N PRO A 367 -12.38 7.92 -5.78
CA PRO A 367 -12.38 9.38 -5.86
C PRO A 367 -11.28 10.03 -4.99
N SER A 368 -10.16 9.34 -4.80
CA SER A 368 -9.11 9.70 -3.85
C SER A 368 -8.58 11.13 -4.06
N LEU A 369 -8.35 11.86 -2.98
CA LEU A 369 -7.74 13.21 -3.00
C LEU A 369 -6.31 13.14 -3.53
N PHE A 370 -5.61 12.11 -3.13
CA PHE A 370 -4.32 11.68 -3.70
C PHE A 370 -4.22 10.16 -3.60
N GLU A 371 -3.62 9.55 -4.60
CA GLU A 371 -3.44 8.09 -4.67
C GLU A 371 -2.06 7.79 -5.27
N PRO A 372 -1.05 7.46 -4.45
CA PRO A 372 0.32 7.26 -4.95
C PRO A 372 0.39 6.28 -6.12
N CYS A 373 -0.24 5.15 -6.02
CA CYS A 373 -0.42 4.20 -7.12
C CYS A 373 -1.88 3.78 -7.27
N GLY A 374 -2.48 3.26 -6.19
CA GLY A 374 -3.74 2.55 -6.23
C GLY A 374 -3.57 1.14 -6.80
N LEU A 375 -4.15 0.16 -6.12
CA LEU A 375 -4.25 -1.22 -6.62
C LEU A 375 -5.69 -1.58 -6.96
N THR A 376 -6.65 -0.89 -6.32
CA THR A 376 -8.08 -1.13 -6.49
C THR A 376 -8.51 -1.03 -7.95
N GLN A 377 -8.07 -0.01 -8.70
CA GLN A 377 -8.38 0.15 -10.11
C GLN A 377 -7.73 -0.92 -10.98
N LEU A 378 -6.49 -1.34 -10.66
CA LEU A 378 -5.80 -2.39 -11.40
C LEU A 378 -6.49 -3.75 -11.22
N ILE A 379 -6.88 -4.06 -9.98
CA ILE A 379 -7.63 -5.27 -9.67
C ILE A 379 -9.00 -5.22 -10.34
N ALA A 380 -9.71 -4.09 -10.27
CA ALA A 380 -11.00 -3.91 -10.93
C ALA A 380 -10.91 -4.19 -12.44
N LEU A 381 -9.93 -3.59 -13.13
CA LEU A 381 -9.67 -3.85 -14.55
C LEU A 381 -9.43 -5.32 -14.84
N ARG A 382 -8.68 -6.01 -13.98
CA ARG A 382 -8.41 -7.45 -14.10
C ARG A 382 -9.68 -8.30 -14.02
N TYR A 383 -10.67 -7.85 -13.23
CA TYR A 383 -11.99 -8.50 -13.12
C TYR A 383 -13.02 -7.95 -14.12
N GLY A 384 -12.63 -7.09 -15.07
CA GLY A 384 -13.53 -6.47 -16.03
C GLY A 384 -14.54 -5.52 -15.39
N THR A 385 -14.17 -4.89 -14.29
CA THR A 385 -14.96 -3.88 -13.57
C THR A 385 -14.41 -2.51 -13.93
N VAL A 386 -15.26 -1.59 -14.36
CA VAL A 386 -14.83 -0.27 -14.84
C VAL A 386 -14.41 0.63 -13.68
N PRO A 387 -13.17 1.12 -13.62
CA PRO A 387 -12.79 2.09 -12.61
C PRO A 387 -13.30 3.49 -12.94
N ILE A 388 -13.87 4.15 -11.94
CA ILE A 388 -14.26 5.57 -11.96
C ILE A 388 -13.29 6.29 -11.01
N VAL A 389 -12.36 7.08 -11.53
CA VAL A 389 -11.23 7.59 -10.76
C VAL A 389 -11.10 9.11 -10.84
N ARG A 390 -10.47 9.71 -9.84
CA ARG A 390 -9.90 11.06 -9.94
C ARG A 390 -8.51 10.97 -10.61
N GLU A 391 -8.19 11.91 -11.49
CA GLU A 391 -6.89 11.97 -12.16
C GLU A 391 -5.79 12.49 -11.23
N THR A 392 -5.26 11.62 -10.37
CA THR A 392 -4.13 11.90 -9.47
C THR A 392 -3.24 10.68 -9.35
N GLY A 393 -1.93 10.89 -9.19
CA GLY A 393 -0.94 9.85 -8.97
C GLY A 393 -1.08 8.66 -9.91
N GLY A 394 -1.04 7.47 -9.34
CA GLY A 394 -1.13 6.24 -10.12
C GLY A 394 -2.50 5.98 -10.78
N LEU A 395 -3.57 6.62 -10.31
CA LEU A 395 -4.87 6.53 -10.99
C LEU A 395 -4.79 7.15 -12.38
N LYS A 396 -4.12 8.30 -12.51
CA LYS A 396 -3.87 8.95 -13.80
C LYS A 396 -2.97 8.12 -14.72
N ASP A 397 -1.96 7.45 -14.14
CA ASP A 397 -1.01 6.65 -14.92
C ASP A 397 -1.61 5.32 -15.40
N THR A 398 -2.65 4.80 -14.72
CA THR A 398 -3.15 3.43 -14.95
C THR A 398 -4.56 3.37 -15.53
N VAL A 399 -5.32 4.46 -15.51
CA VAL A 399 -6.67 4.52 -16.05
C VAL A 399 -6.74 5.57 -17.14
N GLN A 400 -6.76 5.12 -18.39
CA GLN A 400 -7.03 5.99 -19.53
C GLN A 400 -8.53 6.32 -19.54
N PRO A 401 -8.91 7.61 -19.42
CA PRO A 401 -10.31 8.02 -19.48
C PRO A 401 -10.96 7.63 -20.81
N TYR A 402 -12.22 7.22 -20.74
CA TYR A 402 -12.99 6.94 -21.94
C TYR A 402 -13.20 8.22 -22.76
N ASN A 403 -12.89 8.13 -24.05
CA ASN A 403 -13.11 9.17 -25.02
C ASN A 403 -14.32 8.80 -25.91
N GLU A 404 -15.41 9.56 -25.81
CA GLU A 404 -16.65 9.31 -26.55
C GLU A 404 -16.53 9.52 -28.07
N PHE A 405 -15.49 10.26 -28.53
CA PHE A 405 -15.31 10.58 -29.94
C PHE A 405 -14.67 9.44 -30.74
N ASP A 406 -13.74 8.72 -30.11
CA ASP A 406 -13.02 7.63 -30.78
C ASP A 406 -13.30 6.25 -30.17
N GLY A 407 -14.05 6.18 -29.06
CA GLY A 407 -14.43 4.96 -28.39
C GLY A 407 -13.27 4.31 -27.61
N THR A 408 -12.17 5.01 -27.39
CA THR A 408 -11.02 4.49 -26.63
C THR A 408 -11.12 4.79 -25.15
N GLY A 409 -10.39 4.01 -24.33
CA GLY A 409 -10.32 4.20 -22.87
C GLY A 409 -10.69 2.92 -22.13
N ILE A 410 -10.28 2.86 -20.84
CA ILE A 410 -10.48 1.69 -19.97
C ILE A 410 -11.16 2.02 -18.64
N GLY A 411 -11.57 3.27 -18.46
CA GLY A 411 -12.25 3.74 -17.25
C GLY A 411 -12.82 5.14 -17.42
N LEU A 412 -13.31 5.71 -16.32
CA LEU A 412 -13.91 7.05 -16.32
C LEU A 412 -13.14 7.98 -15.39
N SER A 413 -12.96 9.24 -15.81
CA SER A 413 -12.39 10.29 -14.98
C SER A 413 -13.48 11.16 -14.36
N LEU A 414 -13.38 11.45 -13.06
CA LEU A 414 -14.29 12.36 -12.36
C LEU A 414 -14.21 13.80 -12.88
N ILE A 415 -13.13 14.22 -13.53
CA ILE A 415 -12.98 15.53 -14.15
C ILE A 415 -14.00 15.68 -15.30
N HIS A 416 -14.32 14.59 -15.99
CA HIS A 416 -15.28 14.59 -17.09
C HIS A 416 -16.75 14.37 -16.67
N ILE A 417 -17.02 14.10 -15.39
CA ILE A 417 -18.37 13.85 -14.84
C ILE A 417 -19.03 15.16 -14.33
N SER A 418 -18.44 16.32 -14.60
CA SER A 418 -18.99 17.60 -14.15
C SER A 418 -20.31 18.03 -14.83
N GLU A 419 -20.78 17.31 -15.85
CA GLU A 419 -22.09 17.54 -16.47
C GLU A 419 -23.03 16.33 -16.29
N PRO A 420 -24.28 16.53 -15.87
CA PRO A 420 -25.23 15.44 -15.61
C PRO A 420 -25.85 14.85 -16.90
N THR A 421 -25.15 14.86 -18.01
CA THR A 421 -25.69 14.42 -19.30
C THR A 421 -25.08 13.11 -19.76
N ARG A 422 -25.95 12.09 -19.74
CA ARG A 422 -25.93 10.85 -20.51
C ARG A 422 -25.50 9.58 -19.80
N ARG A 423 -26.48 8.89 -19.22
CA ARG A 423 -26.46 7.46 -18.84
C ARG A 423 -26.05 6.51 -19.98
N VAL A 424 -26.02 6.97 -21.22
CA VAL A 424 -25.75 6.16 -22.43
C VAL A 424 -24.30 5.75 -22.54
N VAL A 425 -23.37 6.50 -21.94
CA VAL A 425 -21.92 6.27 -22.08
C VAL A 425 -21.43 5.09 -21.26
N ILE A 426 -22.01 4.86 -20.07
CA ILE A 426 -21.57 3.79 -19.17
C ILE A 426 -21.90 2.40 -19.72
N THR A 427 -23.04 2.25 -20.38
CA THR A 427 -23.47 0.96 -20.96
C THR A 427 -22.68 0.57 -22.21
N ASN A 428 -22.11 1.52 -22.93
CA ASN A 428 -21.34 1.24 -24.16
C ASN A 428 -19.82 1.07 -23.91
N ALA A 429 -19.26 1.65 -22.83
CA ALA A 429 -17.84 1.54 -22.48
C ALA A 429 -17.45 0.16 -21.93
N VAL A 430 -18.41 -0.66 -21.52
CA VAL A 430 -18.17 -1.98 -20.93
C VAL A 430 -17.92 -3.07 -21.98
N PHE A 431 -18.06 -2.78 -23.29
CA PHE A 431 -18.18 -3.81 -24.32
C PHE A 431 -17.26 -3.68 -25.55
N CYS A 432 -16.14 -2.96 -25.41
CA CYS A 432 -15.09 -2.99 -26.46
C CYS A 432 -13.83 -3.68 -25.99
#